data_70ddbb6799c35b2cf3daa94ba5c0e9cf
#
_entry.id   70ddbb6799c35b2cf3daa94ba5c0e9cf
#
_cell.length_a   1.000
_cell.length_b   1.000
_cell.length_c   1.000
_cell.angle_alpha   90.00
_cell.angle_beta   90.00
_cell.angle_gamma   90.00
#
_symmetry.space_group_name_H-M   'P 1'
#
loop_
_entity.id
_entity.type
_entity.pdbx_description
1 polymer ?
#
loop_
_entity_poly.entity_id
_entity_poly.type
_entity_poly.pdbx_seq_one_letter_code
_entity_poly.pdbx_strand_id
1 'polypeptide(L)'
;TFSDGRNITVADVLFSYEVLRLKGRPYLRSHYGKVITAEQTAERTVRFTFSDLADREIPLIIALMPILPAHILAMETFDQTTLDRPIGSGPYVVTDIDPGRSLTLKRDARYWAADHPVVRGMYNFDELKLLYFRDQTALFEAFKTGLVDVRPENDPSRWVEGYDFPAMRSGRARQITFNTGKPAGMSGLVFNTRRGKFSDQRMREALLLAFDGETINSSLYHGRFVRTESFFARSDLASTGLPADGREQRYLAPFTELIKPEIMAGTWRLPRVQSPQEGRKNLREALRLLTAAGYRLDGRRLVSAKTGEQLSIEFLVTTNGQQRLALTFATTLKRLGIAVLVRKIEASQYWSRIGRFDFDIIQWHYSASLSPGNEQINRWGSSHADIERSLNYAGVRNPA
;
A
#
# COMPACT_ATOMS: atom_id res chain seq x y z
N THR A 1 -11.98 -7.92 29.32
CA THR A 1 -10.82 -8.47 30.04
C THR A 1 -9.66 -8.67 29.09
N PHE A 2 -8.44 -8.58 29.59
CA PHE A 2 -7.24 -9.05 28.92
C PHE A 2 -7.14 -10.57 28.98
N SER A 3 -6.25 -11.14 28.16
CA SER A 3 -6.04 -12.59 28.07
C SER A 3 -5.39 -13.19 29.34
N ASP A 4 -4.78 -12.39 30.18
CA ASP A 4 -4.29 -12.78 31.53
C ASP A 4 -5.40 -12.83 32.59
N GLY A 5 -6.63 -12.43 32.25
CA GLY A 5 -7.81 -12.43 33.11
C GLY A 5 -8.06 -11.11 33.85
N ARG A 6 -7.18 -10.10 33.74
CA ARG A 6 -7.40 -8.78 34.34
C ARG A 6 -8.45 -7.99 33.58
N ASN A 7 -9.27 -7.24 34.31
CA ASN A 7 -10.23 -6.34 33.70
C ASN A 7 -9.53 -5.13 33.06
N ILE A 8 -10.04 -4.72 31.90
CA ILE A 8 -9.65 -3.45 31.30
C ILE A 8 -10.22 -2.31 32.16
N THR A 9 -9.36 -1.36 32.49
CA THR A 9 -9.69 -0.22 33.35
C THR A 9 -9.54 1.12 32.59
N VAL A 10 -10.01 2.20 33.19
CA VAL A 10 -9.76 3.58 32.70
C VAL A 10 -8.26 3.88 32.62
N ALA A 11 -7.46 3.36 33.56
CA ALA A 11 -6.01 3.53 33.52
C ALA A 11 -5.39 2.93 32.25
N ASP A 12 -5.86 1.76 31.80
CA ASP A 12 -5.40 1.14 30.56
C ASP A 12 -5.77 1.98 29.32
N VAL A 13 -6.97 2.58 29.31
CA VAL A 13 -7.40 3.46 28.21
C VAL A 13 -6.54 4.73 28.13
N LEU A 14 -6.32 5.39 29.26
CA LEU A 14 -5.50 6.61 29.33
C LEU A 14 -4.02 6.32 29.02
N PHE A 15 -3.48 5.23 29.52
CA PHE A 15 -2.13 4.78 29.19
C PHE A 15 -2.00 4.51 27.69
N SER A 16 -2.95 3.79 27.10
CA SER A 16 -2.94 3.47 25.67
C SER A 16 -2.94 4.73 24.81
N TYR A 17 -3.80 5.68 25.13
CA TYR A 17 -3.86 6.95 24.46
C TYR A 17 -2.51 7.70 24.55
N GLU A 18 -1.95 7.82 25.74
CA GLU A 18 -0.74 8.59 25.97
C GLU A 18 0.49 7.96 25.29
N VAL A 19 0.67 6.65 25.43
CA VAL A 19 1.82 5.97 24.81
C VAL A 19 1.72 5.98 23.28
N LEU A 20 0.53 5.80 22.70
CA LEU A 20 0.34 5.84 21.25
C LEU A 20 0.45 7.24 20.68
N ARG A 21 0.06 8.27 21.46
CA ARG A 21 0.24 9.69 21.11
C ARG A 21 1.71 10.09 21.09
N LEU A 22 2.51 9.59 22.01
CA LEU A 22 3.92 9.97 22.15
C LEU A 22 4.87 9.05 21.37
N LYS A 23 4.67 7.75 21.45
CA LYS A 23 5.56 6.70 20.94
C LYS A 23 4.98 5.93 19.76
N GLY A 24 3.71 6.12 19.42
CA GLY A 24 3.06 5.45 18.30
C GLY A 24 3.69 5.82 16.95
N ARG A 25 3.33 5.08 15.92
CA ARG A 25 3.73 5.39 14.53
C ARG A 25 3.30 6.82 14.16
N PRO A 26 3.99 7.50 13.23
CA PRO A 26 3.73 8.90 12.88
C PRO A 26 2.26 9.24 12.64
N TYR A 27 1.52 8.37 11.95
CA TYR A 27 0.09 8.59 11.69
C TYR A 27 -0.75 8.56 12.99
N LEU A 28 -0.45 7.68 13.95
CA LEU A 28 -1.14 7.63 15.24
C LEU A 28 -0.86 8.90 16.04
N ARG A 29 0.40 9.34 16.08
CA ARG A 29 0.79 10.58 16.74
C ARG A 29 0.07 11.79 16.16
N SER A 30 -0.06 11.85 14.83
CA SER A 30 -0.78 12.91 14.12
C SER A 30 -2.28 12.93 14.46
N HIS A 31 -2.93 11.77 14.51
CA HIS A 31 -4.35 11.70 14.84
C HIS A 31 -4.60 11.95 16.33
N TYR A 32 -3.88 11.25 17.21
CA TYR A 32 -4.08 11.38 18.66
C TYR A 32 -3.62 12.72 19.21
N GLY A 33 -2.70 13.40 18.52
CA GLY A 33 -2.31 14.78 18.82
C GLY A 33 -3.43 15.82 18.67
N LYS A 34 -4.54 15.46 17.98
CA LYS A 34 -5.74 16.32 17.87
C LYS A 34 -6.67 16.24 19.10
N VAL A 35 -6.36 15.39 20.07
CA VAL A 35 -7.06 15.34 21.36
C VAL A 35 -6.44 16.37 22.29
N ILE A 36 -7.24 17.29 22.79
CA ILE A 36 -6.84 18.34 23.75
C ILE A 36 -6.70 17.72 25.16
N THR A 37 -7.76 17.00 25.59
CA THR A 37 -7.78 16.34 26.91
C THR A 37 -8.33 14.93 26.81
N ALA A 38 -7.77 14.05 27.63
CA ALA A 38 -8.29 12.72 27.90
C ALA A 38 -8.34 12.55 29.41
N GLU A 39 -9.55 12.48 29.99
CA GLU A 39 -9.75 12.50 31.42
C GLU A 39 -10.77 11.47 31.89
N GLN A 40 -10.53 10.91 33.08
CA GLN A 40 -11.50 10.08 33.73
C GLN A 40 -12.62 10.95 34.31
N THR A 41 -13.87 10.68 33.94
CA THR A 41 -15.04 11.40 34.45
C THR A 41 -15.92 10.57 35.38
N ALA A 42 -15.76 9.24 35.33
CA ALA A 42 -16.40 8.29 36.26
C ALA A 42 -15.54 7.01 36.33
N GLU A 43 -15.89 6.09 37.22
CA GLU A 43 -15.15 4.84 37.46
C GLU A 43 -14.81 4.07 36.17
N ARG A 44 -15.72 4.09 35.17
CA ARG A 44 -15.60 3.38 33.90
C ARG A 44 -15.79 4.27 32.68
N THR A 45 -15.51 5.59 32.83
CA THR A 45 -15.80 6.56 31.76
C THR A 45 -14.57 7.44 31.53
N VAL A 46 -14.15 7.54 30.28
CA VAL A 46 -13.13 8.48 29.81
C VAL A 46 -13.78 9.47 28.86
N ARG A 47 -13.49 10.75 29.03
CA ARG A 47 -13.88 11.83 28.13
C ARG A 47 -12.67 12.24 27.28
N PHE A 48 -12.84 12.30 25.97
CA PHE A 48 -11.88 12.87 25.05
C PHE A 48 -12.42 14.17 24.47
N THR A 49 -11.64 15.25 24.54
CA THR A 49 -11.97 16.56 23.94
C THR A 49 -11.05 16.79 22.74
N PHE A 50 -11.61 17.23 21.62
CA PHE A 50 -10.90 17.36 20.35
C PHE A 50 -10.65 18.81 19.99
N SER A 51 -9.51 19.11 19.33
CA SER A 51 -9.09 20.45 18.91
C SER A 51 -9.76 20.89 17.61
N ASP A 52 -10.17 19.96 16.75
CA ASP A 52 -10.71 20.23 15.43
C ASP A 52 -12.11 19.63 15.30
N LEU A 53 -13.12 20.49 15.38
CA LEU A 53 -14.52 20.08 15.23
C LEU A 53 -14.89 19.73 13.77
N ALA A 54 -14.06 20.10 12.80
CA ALA A 54 -14.28 19.76 11.39
C ALA A 54 -13.85 18.33 11.05
N ASP A 55 -12.95 17.75 11.84
CA ASP A 55 -12.48 16.37 11.64
C ASP A 55 -13.45 15.36 12.27
N ARG A 56 -14.40 14.90 11.46
CA ARG A 56 -15.46 13.95 11.86
C ARG A 56 -14.96 12.54 12.14
N GLU A 57 -13.73 12.19 11.73
CA GLU A 57 -13.18 10.85 11.88
C GLU A 57 -12.43 10.65 13.21
N ILE A 58 -11.93 11.71 13.83
CA ILE A 58 -11.14 11.58 15.05
C ILE A 58 -11.88 10.83 16.16
N PRO A 59 -13.17 11.07 16.45
CA PRO A 59 -13.89 10.27 17.44
C PRO A 59 -13.91 8.77 17.10
N LEU A 60 -14.09 8.43 15.82
CA LEU A 60 -14.08 7.05 15.35
C LEU A 60 -12.69 6.42 15.45
N ILE A 61 -11.64 7.18 15.10
CA ILE A 61 -10.24 6.73 15.21
C ILE A 61 -9.88 6.46 16.68
N ILE A 62 -10.30 7.32 17.60
CA ILE A 62 -10.12 7.10 19.04
C ILE A 62 -10.91 5.88 19.52
N ALA A 63 -12.13 5.66 19.03
CA ALA A 63 -12.93 4.49 19.38
C ALA A 63 -12.31 3.17 18.86
N LEU A 64 -11.47 3.23 17.83
CA LEU A 64 -10.71 2.09 17.30
C LEU A 64 -9.31 1.93 17.93
N MET A 65 -8.98 2.75 18.94
CA MET A 65 -7.69 2.68 19.61
C MET A 65 -7.48 1.30 20.26
N PRO A 66 -6.34 0.63 20.01
CA PRO A 66 -6.02 -0.60 20.73
C PRO A 66 -5.79 -0.28 22.21
N ILE A 67 -6.47 -1.00 23.09
CA ILE A 67 -6.26 -0.85 24.54
C ILE A 67 -5.13 -1.78 24.97
N LEU A 68 -4.12 -1.18 25.56
CA LEU A 68 -2.87 -1.80 25.97
C LEU A 68 -2.85 -2.04 27.48
N PRO A 69 -2.27 -3.15 27.96
CA PRO A 69 -2.22 -3.49 29.38
C PRO A 69 -1.18 -2.64 30.12
N ALA A 70 -1.63 -1.57 30.79
CA ALA A 70 -0.79 -0.64 31.54
C ALA A 70 0.01 -1.33 32.66
N HIS A 71 -0.45 -2.47 33.16
CA HIS A 71 0.19 -3.18 34.25
C HIS A 71 1.46 -3.95 33.86
N ILE A 72 1.73 -4.10 32.56
CA ILE A 72 2.94 -4.82 32.07
C ILE A 72 3.78 -4.00 31.09
N LEU A 73 3.20 -2.97 30.48
CA LEU A 73 3.90 -2.15 29.50
C LEU A 73 4.41 -0.87 30.15
N ALA A 74 5.68 -0.55 29.90
CA ALA A 74 6.26 0.71 30.31
C ALA A 74 6.35 1.66 29.11
N MET A 75 6.04 2.94 29.34
CA MET A 75 6.12 3.96 28.30
C MET A 75 7.54 4.12 27.75
N GLU A 76 8.54 3.98 28.60
CA GLU A 76 9.95 4.18 28.27
C GLU A 76 10.47 3.16 27.25
N THR A 77 9.95 1.93 27.29
CA THR A 77 10.41 0.80 26.48
C THR A 77 9.41 0.41 25.37
N PHE A 78 8.29 1.10 25.25
CA PHE A 78 7.20 0.73 24.35
C PHE A 78 7.62 0.62 22.87
N ASP A 79 8.53 1.44 22.43
CA ASP A 79 9.05 1.48 21.06
C ASP A 79 10.25 0.54 20.82
N GLN A 80 10.67 -0.21 21.85
CA GLN A 80 11.74 -1.20 21.74
C GLN A 80 11.20 -2.54 21.21
N THR A 81 12.05 -3.24 20.46
CA THR A 81 11.73 -4.59 20.00
C THR A 81 11.85 -5.58 21.15
N THR A 82 10.82 -6.38 21.37
CA THR A 82 10.81 -7.46 22.35
C THR A 82 10.36 -8.77 21.72
N LEU A 83 10.70 -9.88 22.34
CA LEU A 83 10.17 -11.23 22.07
C LEU A 83 9.18 -11.68 23.16
N ASP A 84 8.82 -10.79 24.06
CA ASP A 84 7.82 -11.08 25.08
C ASP A 84 6.45 -11.31 24.42
N ARG A 85 5.70 -12.24 24.99
CA ARG A 85 4.37 -12.56 24.48
C ARG A 85 3.42 -11.42 24.79
N PRO A 86 2.80 -10.79 23.78
CA PRO A 86 1.89 -9.68 24.03
C PRO A 86 0.63 -10.19 24.73
N ILE A 87 0.18 -9.46 25.74
CA ILE A 87 -1.12 -9.63 26.34
C ILE A 87 -2.10 -8.70 25.62
N GLY A 88 -3.20 -9.25 25.15
CA GLY A 88 -4.25 -8.53 24.45
C GLY A 88 -5.63 -8.89 24.97
N SER A 89 -6.67 -8.40 24.31
CA SER A 89 -8.08 -8.71 24.62
C SER A 89 -8.81 -9.39 23.46
N GLY A 90 -8.06 -9.91 22.49
CA GLY A 90 -8.57 -10.58 21.30
C GLY A 90 -8.88 -12.07 21.50
N PRO A 91 -9.45 -12.72 20.48
CA PRO A 91 -9.86 -14.13 20.55
C PRO A 91 -8.70 -15.13 20.53
N TYR A 92 -7.50 -14.69 20.21
CA TYR A 92 -6.30 -15.54 20.16
C TYR A 92 -5.18 -14.96 21.03
N VAL A 93 -4.45 -15.83 21.67
CA VAL A 93 -3.29 -15.52 22.52
C VAL A 93 -2.03 -16.10 21.88
N VAL A 94 -0.96 -15.34 21.85
CA VAL A 94 0.35 -15.81 21.41
C VAL A 94 0.89 -16.79 22.46
N THR A 95 1.11 -18.04 22.06
CA THR A 95 1.59 -19.09 22.96
C THR A 95 3.02 -19.50 22.71
N ASP A 96 3.52 -19.29 21.49
CA ASP A 96 4.89 -19.62 21.13
C ASP A 96 5.45 -18.64 20.10
N ILE A 97 6.72 -18.28 20.25
CA ILE A 97 7.47 -17.43 19.32
C ILE A 97 8.81 -18.12 19.04
N ASP A 98 8.99 -18.59 17.79
CA ASP A 98 10.28 -19.05 17.27
C ASP A 98 10.80 -17.96 16.31
N PRO A 99 11.75 -17.12 16.74
CA PRO A 99 12.17 -15.95 15.99
C PRO A 99 12.65 -16.28 14.58
N GLY A 100 12.06 -15.62 13.59
CA GLY A 100 12.37 -15.82 12.17
C GLY A 100 11.79 -17.09 11.55
N ARG A 101 11.11 -17.95 12.32
CA ARG A 101 10.56 -19.23 11.85
C ARG A 101 9.05 -19.31 11.99
N SER A 102 8.51 -19.10 13.20
CA SER A 102 7.06 -19.24 13.41
C SER A 102 6.53 -18.42 14.57
N LEU A 103 5.23 -18.18 14.53
CA LEU A 103 4.44 -17.62 15.61
C LEU A 103 3.18 -18.50 15.76
N THR A 104 2.92 -18.97 16.98
CA THR A 104 1.75 -19.79 17.28
C THR A 104 0.78 -19.02 18.16
N LEU A 105 -0.48 -18.96 17.70
CA LEU A 105 -1.58 -18.38 18.46
C LEU A 105 -2.60 -19.49 18.79
N LYS A 106 -3.09 -19.50 20.03
CA LYS A 106 -4.19 -20.40 20.44
C LYS A 106 -5.44 -19.60 20.75
N ARG A 107 -6.59 -20.17 20.43
CA ARG A 107 -7.88 -19.57 20.75
C ARG A 107 -8.02 -19.46 22.26
N ASP A 108 -8.41 -18.29 22.75
CA ASP A 108 -8.72 -18.07 24.15
C ASP A 108 -10.14 -18.57 24.43
N ALA A 109 -10.25 -19.68 25.17
CA ALA A 109 -11.54 -20.22 25.58
C ALA A 109 -12.35 -19.27 26.50
N ARG A 110 -11.68 -18.27 27.09
CA ARG A 110 -12.29 -17.26 27.97
C ARG A 110 -12.51 -15.92 27.25
N TYR A 111 -12.42 -15.91 25.91
CA TYR A 111 -12.62 -14.68 25.15
C TYR A 111 -13.94 -14.01 25.50
N TRP A 112 -13.87 -12.79 26.01
CA TRP A 112 -15.00 -12.05 26.57
C TRP A 112 -16.17 -11.81 25.59
N ALA A 113 -15.89 -11.78 24.29
CA ALA A 113 -16.89 -11.51 23.26
C ALA A 113 -17.33 -12.78 22.50
N ALA A 114 -16.99 -13.99 22.95
CA ALA A 114 -17.29 -15.23 22.22
C ALA A 114 -18.76 -15.37 21.82
N ASP A 115 -19.68 -14.95 22.70
CA ASP A 115 -21.14 -15.04 22.47
C ASP A 115 -21.73 -13.74 21.88
N HIS A 116 -20.88 -12.71 21.64
CA HIS A 116 -21.38 -11.45 21.11
C HIS A 116 -21.90 -11.63 19.68
N PRO A 117 -23.07 -11.09 19.30
CA PRO A 117 -23.70 -11.32 17.99
C PRO A 117 -22.79 -11.01 16.80
N VAL A 118 -21.92 -9.99 16.92
CA VAL A 118 -21.02 -9.55 15.84
C VAL A 118 -19.92 -10.56 15.53
N VAL A 119 -19.50 -11.37 16.51
CA VAL A 119 -18.39 -12.33 16.35
C VAL A 119 -18.83 -13.79 16.40
N ARG A 120 -20.11 -14.02 16.62
CA ARG A 120 -20.66 -15.38 16.66
C ARG A 120 -20.41 -16.10 15.33
N GLY A 121 -19.83 -17.30 15.40
CA GLY A 121 -19.44 -18.11 14.23
C GLY A 121 -18.10 -17.72 13.62
N MET A 122 -17.36 -16.79 14.23
CA MET A 122 -15.97 -16.46 13.88
C MET A 122 -14.98 -17.22 14.77
N TYR A 123 -13.67 -17.12 14.43
CA TYR A 123 -12.56 -17.65 15.25
C TYR A 123 -12.65 -19.16 15.52
N ASN A 124 -12.95 -19.94 14.46
CA ASN A 124 -13.26 -21.36 14.55
C ASN A 124 -12.04 -22.28 14.73
N PHE A 125 -10.83 -21.80 14.45
CA PHE A 125 -9.61 -22.61 14.60
C PHE A 125 -9.11 -22.54 16.05
N ASP A 126 -8.70 -23.70 16.60
CA ASP A 126 -8.12 -23.76 17.94
C ASP A 126 -6.71 -23.21 17.99
N GLU A 127 -5.95 -23.40 16.89
CA GLU A 127 -4.57 -22.95 16.76
C GLU A 127 -4.35 -22.34 15.36
N LEU A 128 -3.63 -21.22 15.33
CA LEU A 128 -3.13 -20.58 14.13
C LEU A 128 -1.61 -20.53 14.20
N LYS A 129 -0.93 -21.25 13.31
CA LYS A 129 0.52 -21.21 13.19
C LYS A 129 0.95 -20.41 11.97
N LEU A 130 1.60 -19.29 12.20
CA LEU A 130 2.17 -18.44 11.15
C LEU A 130 3.61 -18.89 10.90
N LEU A 131 3.89 -19.33 9.68
CA LEU A 131 5.22 -19.78 9.27
C LEU A 131 5.89 -18.71 8.40
N TYR A 132 7.13 -18.36 8.74
CA TYR A 132 7.91 -17.38 8.00
C TYR A 132 8.87 -18.08 7.03
N PHE A 133 8.86 -17.63 5.79
CA PHE A 133 9.73 -18.14 4.73
C PHE A 133 10.58 -17.02 4.16
N ARG A 134 11.82 -17.34 3.78
CA ARG A 134 12.73 -16.37 3.18
C ARG A 134 12.18 -15.72 1.92
N ASP A 135 11.47 -16.50 1.11
CA ASP A 135 10.91 -16.04 -0.15
C ASP A 135 9.64 -16.81 -0.55
N GLN A 136 8.95 -16.30 -1.56
CA GLN A 136 7.68 -16.86 -2.05
C GLN A 136 7.85 -18.23 -2.73
N THR A 137 9.04 -18.58 -3.18
CA THR A 137 9.30 -19.89 -3.77
C THR A 137 9.38 -20.96 -2.69
N ALA A 138 10.13 -20.69 -1.62
CA ALA A 138 10.19 -21.57 -0.45
C ALA A 138 8.80 -21.79 0.18
N LEU A 139 8.01 -20.73 0.32
CA LEU A 139 6.62 -20.82 0.80
C LEU A 139 5.76 -21.68 -0.14
N PHE A 140 5.92 -21.55 -1.45
CA PHE A 140 5.14 -22.34 -2.41
C PHE A 140 5.50 -23.84 -2.36
N GLU A 141 6.79 -24.17 -2.25
CA GLU A 141 7.22 -25.55 -2.09
C GLU A 141 6.71 -26.16 -0.77
N ALA A 142 6.72 -25.38 0.32
CA ALA A 142 6.14 -25.79 1.60
C ALA A 142 4.62 -26.06 1.50
N PHE A 143 3.89 -25.25 0.74
CA PHE A 143 2.47 -25.50 0.47
C PHE A 143 2.25 -26.79 -0.34
N LYS A 144 3.07 -27.05 -1.37
CA LYS A 144 2.99 -28.28 -2.17
C LYS A 144 3.18 -29.56 -1.37
N THR A 145 4.03 -29.49 -0.33
CA THR A 145 4.31 -30.63 0.58
C THR A 145 3.29 -30.75 1.72
N GLY A 146 2.36 -29.80 1.86
CA GLY A 146 1.35 -29.83 2.92
C GLY A 146 1.85 -29.29 4.26
N LEU A 147 2.99 -28.61 4.30
CA LEU A 147 3.46 -27.91 5.51
C LEU A 147 2.64 -26.65 5.83
N VAL A 148 1.97 -26.09 4.82
CA VAL A 148 1.13 -24.90 4.91
C VAL A 148 -0.26 -25.23 4.39
N ASP A 149 -1.29 -25.00 5.21
CA ASP A 149 -2.69 -25.32 4.88
C ASP A 149 -3.35 -24.21 4.04
N VAL A 150 -3.03 -22.95 4.29
CA VAL A 150 -3.62 -21.79 3.62
C VAL A 150 -2.53 -20.88 3.09
N ARG A 151 -2.60 -20.60 1.79
CA ARG A 151 -1.64 -19.71 1.13
C ARG A 151 -2.35 -18.70 0.22
N PRO A 152 -2.31 -17.39 0.52
CA PRO A 152 -2.72 -16.36 -0.42
C PRO A 152 -1.81 -16.32 -1.64
N GLU A 153 -2.37 -16.34 -2.84
CA GLU A 153 -1.62 -16.22 -4.09
C GLU A 153 -1.87 -14.88 -4.77
N ASN A 154 -0.81 -14.13 -4.98
CA ASN A 154 -0.84 -12.83 -5.64
C ASN A 154 -0.06 -12.80 -6.96
N ASP A 155 0.57 -13.90 -7.36
CA ASP A 155 1.28 -14.03 -8.64
C ASP A 155 0.37 -14.72 -9.66
N PRO A 156 -0.19 -13.99 -10.67
CA PRO A 156 -1.08 -14.57 -11.66
C PRO A 156 -0.42 -15.67 -12.51
N SER A 157 0.89 -15.57 -12.76
CA SER A 157 1.61 -16.61 -13.50
C SER A 157 1.63 -17.91 -12.72
N ARG A 158 1.97 -17.82 -11.42
CA ARG A 158 1.95 -19.00 -10.56
C ARG A 158 0.53 -19.55 -10.39
N TRP A 159 -0.49 -18.67 -10.27
CA TRP A 159 -1.89 -19.09 -10.22
C TRP A 159 -2.29 -19.95 -11.42
N VAL A 160 -1.82 -19.60 -12.62
CA VAL A 160 -2.17 -20.32 -13.85
C VAL A 160 -1.31 -21.58 -14.05
N GLU A 161 0.01 -21.48 -13.82
CA GLU A 161 0.97 -22.48 -14.23
C GLU A 161 1.48 -23.36 -13.07
N GLY A 162 1.47 -22.82 -11.83
CA GLY A 162 2.16 -23.46 -10.71
C GLY A 162 1.36 -24.54 -9.99
N TYR A 163 0.04 -24.55 -10.13
CA TYR A 163 -0.85 -25.37 -9.30
C TYR A 163 -1.18 -26.74 -9.96
N ASP A 164 -0.29 -27.29 -10.77
CA ASP A 164 -0.37 -28.67 -11.25
C ASP A 164 0.59 -29.58 -10.48
N PHE A 165 0.18 -30.04 -9.30
CA PHE A 165 0.93 -30.96 -8.46
C PHE A 165 0.00 -32.02 -7.82
N PRO A 166 0.53 -33.13 -7.24
CA PRO A 166 -0.27 -34.27 -6.80
C PRO A 166 -1.44 -33.92 -5.86
N ALA A 167 -1.26 -33.00 -4.92
CA ALA A 167 -2.33 -32.64 -3.98
C ALA A 167 -3.49 -31.91 -4.67
N MET A 168 -3.21 -31.10 -5.71
CA MET A 168 -4.24 -30.46 -6.52
C MET A 168 -5.00 -31.48 -7.36
N ARG A 169 -4.28 -32.39 -8.05
CA ARG A 169 -4.88 -33.45 -8.87
C ARG A 169 -5.75 -34.42 -8.06
N SER A 170 -5.36 -34.69 -6.82
CA SER A 170 -6.13 -35.55 -5.90
C SER A 170 -7.26 -34.82 -5.14
N GLY A 171 -7.42 -33.52 -5.33
CA GLY A 171 -8.43 -32.72 -4.63
C GLY A 171 -8.10 -32.41 -3.15
N ARG A 172 -6.93 -32.80 -2.65
CA ARG A 172 -6.48 -32.45 -1.29
C ARG A 172 -6.15 -30.96 -1.13
N ALA A 173 -5.77 -30.29 -2.21
CA ALA A 173 -5.62 -28.85 -2.26
C ALA A 173 -6.55 -28.25 -3.32
N ARG A 174 -6.97 -27.01 -3.16
CA ARG A 174 -7.89 -26.31 -4.08
C ARG A 174 -7.49 -24.88 -4.25
N GLN A 175 -7.69 -24.33 -5.46
CA GLN A 175 -7.63 -22.90 -5.73
C GLN A 175 -9.03 -22.32 -5.57
N ILE A 176 -9.16 -21.26 -4.75
CA ILE A 176 -10.44 -20.59 -4.52
C ILE A 176 -10.26 -19.10 -4.73
N THR A 177 -11.15 -18.49 -5.50
CA THR A 177 -11.21 -17.03 -5.69
C THR A 177 -12.39 -16.46 -4.92
N PHE A 178 -12.13 -15.46 -4.10
CA PHE A 178 -13.16 -14.78 -3.32
C PHE A 178 -13.40 -13.37 -3.88
N ASN A 179 -14.66 -13.04 -4.15
CA ASN A 179 -15.07 -11.67 -4.42
C ASN A 179 -15.32 -10.94 -3.11
N THR A 180 -14.53 -9.93 -2.81
CA THR A 180 -14.59 -9.25 -1.51
C THR A 180 -15.57 -8.08 -1.46
N GLY A 181 -16.08 -7.60 -2.60
CA GLY A 181 -16.91 -6.39 -2.70
C GLY A 181 -16.16 -5.09 -2.36
N LYS A 182 -14.86 -5.14 -2.07
CA LYS A 182 -14.03 -3.97 -1.81
C LYS A 182 -13.60 -3.29 -3.11
N PRO A 183 -13.37 -1.97 -3.11
CA PRO A 183 -12.71 -1.31 -4.22
C PRO A 183 -11.39 -1.99 -4.57
N ALA A 184 -11.06 -2.06 -5.85
CA ALA A 184 -9.83 -2.74 -6.29
C ALA A 184 -8.57 -1.97 -5.90
N GLY A 185 -8.69 -0.67 -5.58
CA GLY A 185 -7.54 0.19 -5.40
C GLY A 185 -6.75 0.39 -6.70
N MET A 186 -5.50 0.82 -6.58
CA MET A 186 -4.62 1.00 -7.73
C MET A 186 -3.24 0.41 -7.47
N SER A 187 -2.82 -0.51 -8.33
CA SER A 187 -1.43 -0.96 -8.40
C SER A 187 -0.71 -0.24 -9.54
N GLY A 188 0.44 0.36 -9.27
CA GLY A 188 1.18 1.10 -10.29
C GLY A 188 2.66 1.25 -9.98
N LEU A 189 3.36 1.83 -10.95
CA LEU A 189 4.74 2.28 -10.80
C LEU A 189 4.71 3.71 -10.27
N VAL A 190 5.25 3.92 -9.09
CA VAL A 190 5.28 5.22 -8.41
C VAL A 190 6.60 5.89 -8.68
N PHE A 191 6.54 7.07 -9.31
CA PHE A 191 7.68 7.95 -9.52
C PHE A 191 7.91 8.81 -8.28
N ASN A 192 9.13 8.83 -7.77
CA ASN A 192 9.50 9.71 -6.68
C ASN A 192 9.80 11.12 -7.22
N THR A 193 8.84 12.04 -7.12
CA THR A 193 8.99 13.41 -7.66
C THR A 193 9.98 14.27 -6.89
N ARG A 194 10.50 13.80 -5.73
CA ARG A 194 11.63 14.43 -5.02
C ARG A 194 12.93 14.29 -5.82
N ARG A 195 13.02 13.29 -6.72
CA ARG A 195 14.12 13.14 -7.65
C ARG A 195 13.90 14.11 -8.82
N GLY A 196 14.85 15.05 -9.04
CA GLY A 196 14.73 16.13 -10.03
C GLY A 196 14.34 15.66 -11.44
N LYS A 197 14.76 14.45 -11.86
CA LYS A 197 14.37 13.86 -13.15
C LYS A 197 12.85 13.60 -13.27
N PHE A 198 12.12 13.46 -12.17
CA PHE A 198 10.65 13.23 -12.15
C PHE A 198 9.85 14.45 -11.71
N SER A 199 10.49 15.59 -11.42
CA SER A 199 9.76 16.82 -11.05
C SER A 199 8.95 17.35 -12.23
N ASP A 200 9.48 17.25 -13.46
CA ASP A 200 8.79 17.67 -14.68
C ASP A 200 7.68 16.68 -15.03
N GLN A 201 6.45 17.19 -15.19
CA GLN A 201 5.29 16.39 -15.55
C GLN A 201 5.44 15.74 -16.91
N ARG A 202 6.08 16.40 -17.88
CA ARG A 202 6.32 15.88 -19.22
C ARG A 202 7.18 14.60 -19.21
N MET A 203 8.15 14.52 -18.30
CA MET A 203 8.91 13.29 -18.07
C MET A 203 8.00 12.14 -17.63
N ARG A 204 7.11 12.37 -16.66
CA ARG A 204 6.20 11.33 -16.15
C ARG A 204 5.17 10.89 -17.21
N GLU A 205 4.67 11.83 -17.99
CA GLU A 205 3.76 11.55 -19.12
C GLU A 205 4.46 10.74 -20.22
N ALA A 206 5.71 11.05 -20.53
CA ALA A 206 6.49 10.27 -21.48
C ALA A 206 6.68 8.81 -21.04
N LEU A 207 6.96 8.60 -19.75
CA LEU A 207 7.08 7.26 -19.19
C LEU A 207 5.73 6.52 -19.17
N LEU A 208 4.62 7.23 -18.93
CA LEU A 208 3.27 6.67 -19.00
C LEU A 208 2.93 6.21 -20.42
N LEU A 209 3.26 7.01 -21.45
CA LEU A 209 3.09 6.66 -22.86
C LEU A 209 3.95 5.46 -23.30
N ALA A 210 5.12 5.31 -22.69
CA ALA A 210 6.03 4.20 -22.96
C ALA A 210 5.58 2.89 -22.27
N PHE A 211 4.61 2.93 -21.36
CA PHE A 211 4.14 1.76 -20.63
C PHE A 211 3.05 1.02 -21.42
N ASP A 212 3.44 -0.07 -22.07
CA ASP A 212 2.53 -0.97 -22.79
C ASP A 212 1.88 -1.96 -21.79
N GLY A 213 0.80 -1.50 -21.16
CA GLY A 213 0.08 -2.28 -20.16
C GLY A 213 -0.62 -3.51 -20.72
N GLU A 214 -1.06 -3.45 -21.97
CA GLU A 214 -1.76 -4.55 -22.67
C GLU A 214 -0.79 -5.72 -22.95
N THR A 215 0.39 -5.42 -23.51
CA THR A 215 1.43 -6.44 -23.75
C THR A 215 1.96 -7.00 -22.41
N ILE A 216 2.17 -6.14 -21.41
CA ILE A 216 2.59 -6.60 -20.07
C ILE A 216 1.53 -7.53 -19.46
N ASN A 217 0.25 -7.16 -19.52
CA ASN A 217 -0.82 -7.98 -18.97
C ASN A 217 -0.92 -9.35 -19.67
N SER A 218 -0.86 -9.37 -20.98
CA SER A 218 -0.95 -10.63 -21.73
C SER A 218 0.28 -11.52 -21.51
N SER A 219 1.49 -10.96 -21.53
CA SER A 219 2.74 -11.72 -21.47
C SER A 219 3.17 -12.14 -20.07
N LEU A 220 2.96 -11.27 -19.05
CA LEU A 220 3.37 -11.56 -17.68
C LEU A 220 2.24 -12.06 -16.80
N TYR A 221 0.99 -11.72 -17.10
CA TYR A 221 -0.14 -11.93 -16.20
C TYR A 221 -1.29 -12.72 -16.86
N HIS A 222 -1.06 -13.30 -18.04
CA HIS A 222 -2.04 -14.14 -18.77
C HIS A 222 -3.39 -13.45 -19.00
N GLY A 223 -3.39 -12.12 -19.16
CA GLY A 223 -4.60 -11.32 -19.36
C GLY A 223 -5.49 -11.20 -18.10
N ARG A 224 -5.01 -11.60 -16.92
CA ARG A 224 -5.84 -11.68 -15.71
C ARG A 224 -6.05 -10.36 -15.00
N PHE A 225 -5.28 -9.34 -15.32
CA PHE A 225 -5.47 -8.03 -14.73
C PHE A 225 -6.32 -7.12 -15.62
N VAL A 226 -7.04 -6.23 -14.96
CA VAL A 226 -7.70 -5.09 -15.58
C VAL A 226 -6.94 -3.83 -15.18
N ARG A 227 -6.57 -3.02 -16.18
CA ARG A 227 -5.90 -1.74 -15.92
C ARG A 227 -6.86 -0.80 -15.21
N THR A 228 -6.48 -0.30 -14.04
CA THR A 228 -7.31 0.62 -13.25
C THR A 228 -7.02 2.07 -13.64
N GLU A 229 -8.08 2.89 -13.74
CA GLU A 229 -8.02 4.33 -14.06
C GLU A 229 -8.50 5.19 -12.88
N SER A 230 -8.81 4.55 -11.75
CA SER A 230 -9.22 5.20 -10.50
C SER A 230 -8.59 4.50 -9.30
N PHE A 231 -8.26 5.25 -8.26
CA PHE A 231 -7.85 4.70 -6.97
C PHE A 231 -8.99 3.94 -6.26
N PHE A 232 -10.23 4.18 -6.67
CA PHE A 232 -11.45 3.52 -6.17
C PHE A 232 -12.10 2.61 -7.21
N ALA A 233 -11.32 2.12 -8.16
CA ALA A 233 -11.82 1.26 -9.24
C ALA A 233 -12.70 0.12 -8.71
N ARG A 234 -13.77 -0.22 -9.44
CA ARG A 234 -14.79 -1.22 -9.10
C ARG A 234 -15.65 -0.85 -7.88
N SER A 235 -15.85 0.43 -7.62
CA SER A 235 -16.80 0.92 -6.62
C SER A 235 -17.51 2.19 -7.12
N ASP A 236 -18.58 2.58 -6.43
CA ASP A 236 -19.37 3.78 -6.72
C ASP A 236 -18.57 5.08 -6.47
N LEU A 237 -17.41 4.99 -5.83
CA LEU A 237 -16.49 6.12 -5.63
C LEU A 237 -15.57 6.35 -6.84
N ALA A 238 -15.63 5.51 -7.88
CA ALA A 238 -14.83 5.69 -9.08
C ALA A 238 -15.50 6.69 -10.03
N SER A 239 -14.85 7.83 -10.26
CA SER A 239 -15.33 8.87 -11.19
C SER A 239 -14.91 8.66 -12.64
N THR A 240 -14.28 7.53 -12.98
CA THR A 240 -13.81 7.26 -14.34
C THR A 240 -14.96 7.30 -15.36
N GLY A 241 -14.87 8.21 -16.31
CA GLY A 241 -15.89 8.37 -17.35
C GLY A 241 -17.05 9.27 -16.97
N LEU A 242 -17.06 9.82 -15.77
CA LEU A 242 -18.07 10.77 -15.32
C LEU A 242 -17.49 12.20 -15.33
N PRO A 243 -18.22 13.17 -15.84
CA PRO A 243 -17.84 14.58 -15.70
C PRO A 243 -17.95 15.00 -14.24
N ALA A 244 -17.12 15.96 -13.83
CA ALA A 244 -17.22 16.56 -12.51
C ALA A 244 -18.61 17.18 -12.30
N ASP A 245 -19.26 16.81 -11.18
CA ASP A 245 -20.56 17.38 -10.82
C ASP A 245 -20.44 18.84 -10.32
N GLY A 246 -21.57 19.49 -10.07
CA GLY A 246 -21.59 20.88 -9.63
C GLY A 246 -20.96 21.10 -8.24
N ARG A 247 -20.84 20.06 -7.40
CA ARG A 247 -20.19 20.12 -6.10
C ARG A 247 -18.67 20.01 -6.28
N GLU A 248 -18.21 19.03 -7.05
CA GLU A 248 -16.80 18.85 -7.40
C GLU A 248 -16.25 20.09 -8.12
N GLN A 249 -16.98 20.62 -9.08
CA GLN A 249 -16.60 21.86 -9.79
C GLN A 249 -16.38 23.03 -8.83
N ARG A 250 -17.24 23.21 -7.82
CA ARG A 250 -17.06 24.28 -6.83
C ARG A 250 -15.80 24.11 -5.98
N TYR A 251 -15.48 22.86 -5.57
CA TYR A 251 -14.27 22.59 -4.81
C TYR A 251 -13.00 22.74 -5.66
N LEU A 252 -13.06 22.37 -6.92
CA LEU A 252 -11.92 22.39 -7.84
C LEU A 252 -11.73 23.73 -8.56
N ALA A 253 -12.72 24.63 -8.51
CA ALA A 253 -12.65 25.94 -9.17
C ALA A 253 -11.40 26.79 -8.86
N PRO A 254 -10.86 26.79 -7.61
CA PRO A 254 -9.61 27.49 -7.31
C PRO A 254 -8.36 26.89 -7.97
N PHE A 255 -8.45 25.68 -8.53
CA PHE A 255 -7.32 24.88 -9.00
C PHE A 255 -7.41 24.51 -10.48
N THR A 256 -8.27 25.17 -11.26
CA THR A 256 -8.53 24.81 -12.67
C THR A 256 -7.27 24.79 -13.53
N GLU A 257 -6.31 25.68 -13.27
CA GLU A 257 -5.01 25.70 -13.97
C GLU A 257 -4.14 24.45 -13.73
N LEU A 258 -4.41 23.71 -12.65
CA LEU A 258 -3.67 22.50 -12.27
C LEU A 258 -4.37 21.22 -12.73
N ILE A 259 -5.59 21.31 -13.23
CA ILE A 259 -6.44 20.17 -13.58
C ILE A 259 -6.67 20.17 -15.08
N LYS A 260 -6.32 19.04 -15.73
CA LYS A 260 -6.58 18.90 -17.18
C LYS A 260 -8.09 18.97 -17.47
N PRO A 261 -8.52 19.72 -18.49
CA PRO A 261 -9.94 19.84 -18.85
C PRO A 261 -10.60 18.49 -19.10
N GLU A 262 -9.86 17.51 -19.64
CA GLU A 262 -10.35 16.17 -19.91
C GLU A 262 -10.69 15.40 -18.62
N ILE A 263 -10.04 15.72 -17.49
CA ILE A 263 -10.37 15.15 -16.18
C ILE A 263 -11.72 15.70 -15.72
N MET A 264 -11.91 17.01 -15.80
CA MET A 264 -13.18 17.66 -15.45
C MET A 264 -14.34 17.21 -16.32
N ALA A 265 -14.07 16.96 -17.60
CA ALA A 265 -15.06 16.44 -18.55
C ALA A 265 -15.31 14.92 -18.43
N GLY A 266 -14.54 14.20 -17.60
CA GLY A 266 -14.62 12.73 -17.50
C GLY A 266 -14.14 12.00 -18.75
N THR A 267 -13.43 12.66 -19.66
CA THR A 267 -12.97 12.06 -20.94
C THR A 267 -11.52 11.58 -20.87
N TRP A 268 -10.78 11.94 -19.84
CA TRP A 268 -9.41 11.50 -19.68
C TRP A 268 -9.31 9.96 -19.56
N ARG A 269 -8.35 9.38 -20.26
CA ARG A 269 -8.06 7.93 -20.23
C ARG A 269 -6.56 7.69 -20.20
N LEU A 270 -6.17 6.57 -19.61
CA LEU A 270 -4.79 6.09 -19.71
C LEU A 270 -4.44 5.76 -21.18
N PRO A 271 -3.21 6.07 -21.62
CA PRO A 271 -2.72 5.63 -22.93
C PRO A 271 -2.80 4.11 -23.04
N ARG A 272 -3.29 3.62 -24.15
CA ARG A 272 -3.38 2.19 -24.47
C ARG A 272 -2.52 1.84 -25.68
N VAL A 273 -2.20 0.55 -25.81
CA VAL A 273 -1.47 0.01 -26.97
C VAL A 273 -2.26 -1.19 -27.48
N GLN A 274 -3.20 -0.92 -28.40
CA GLN A 274 -4.04 -1.96 -29.04
C GLN A 274 -3.44 -2.44 -30.37
N SER A 275 -2.44 -1.73 -30.88
CA SER A 275 -1.77 -2.08 -32.13
C SER A 275 -0.30 -1.66 -32.12
N PRO A 276 0.56 -2.30 -32.96
CA PRO A 276 1.93 -1.86 -33.13
C PRO A 276 2.08 -0.41 -33.62
N GLN A 277 1.09 0.10 -34.36
CA GLN A 277 1.03 1.50 -34.83
C GLN A 277 0.85 2.45 -33.68
N GLU A 278 -0.08 2.16 -32.75
CA GLU A 278 -0.29 2.95 -31.53
C GLU A 278 0.94 2.94 -30.64
N GLY A 279 1.56 1.78 -30.43
CA GLY A 279 2.81 1.70 -29.66
C GLY A 279 3.92 2.59 -30.25
N ARG A 280 4.07 2.61 -31.59
CA ARG A 280 5.02 3.51 -32.26
C ARG A 280 4.62 4.99 -32.10
N LYS A 281 3.32 5.31 -32.19
CA LYS A 281 2.80 6.67 -31.98
C LYS A 281 3.10 7.13 -30.55
N ASN A 282 2.80 6.32 -29.55
CA ASN A 282 3.05 6.61 -28.14
C ASN A 282 4.55 6.85 -27.87
N LEU A 283 5.44 6.03 -28.43
CA LEU A 283 6.89 6.22 -28.25
C LEU A 283 7.43 7.48 -28.95
N ARG A 284 6.89 7.86 -30.10
CA ARG A 284 7.27 9.16 -30.74
C ARG A 284 6.84 10.34 -29.87
N GLU A 285 5.62 10.29 -29.34
CA GLU A 285 5.11 11.34 -28.45
C GLU A 285 5.89 11.36 -27.13
N ALA A 286 6.23 10.20 -26.56
CA ALA A 286 7.11 10.12 -25.39
C ALA A 286 8.45 10.80 -25.65
N LEU A 287 9.09 10.55 -26.78
CA LEU A 287 10.36 11.18 -27.15
C LEU A 287 10.19 12.71 -27.32
N ARG A 288 9.10 13.17 -27.92
CA ARG A 288 8.79 14.60 -28.05
C ARG A 288 8.67 15.26 -26.66
N LEU A 289 7.98 14.63 -25.72
CA LEU A 289 7.85 15.13 -24.34
C LEU A 289 9.20 15.13 -23.60
N LEU A 290 10.02 14.10 -23.78
CA LEU A 290 11.39 14.04 -23.21
C LEU A 290 12.27 15.15 -23.76
N THR A 291 12.16 15.45 -25.06
CA THR A 291 12.87 16.57 -25.69
C THR A 291 12.41 17.91 -25.10
N ALA A 292 11.10 18.09 -24.95
CA ALA A 292 10.55 19.30 -24.33
C ALA A 292 10.94 19.42 -22.84
N ALA A 293 11.22 18.29 -22.16
CA ALA A 293 11.69 18.25 -20.78
C ALA A 293 13.22 18.46 -20.67
N GLY A 294 13.92 18.81 -21.77
CA GLY A 294 15.34 19.15 -21.77
C GLY A 294 16.30 17.98 -22.00
N TYR A 295 15.82 16.92 -22.65
CA TYR A 295 16.67 15.79 -23.07
C TYR A 295 16.84 15.77 -24.59
N ARG A 296 17.91 15.16 -25.06
CA ARG A 296 18.17 14.94 -26.49
C ARG A 296 18.76 13.55 -26.73
N LEU A 297 18.55 13.02 -27.93
CA LEU A 297 19.26 11.82 -28.34
C LEU A 297 20.69 12.14 -28.73
N ASP A 298 21.64 11.34 -28.24
CA ASP A 298 23.03 11.31 -28.59
C ASP A 298 23.37 9.86 -28.99
N GLY A 299 23.32 9.59 -30.30
CA GLY A 299 23.29 8.24 -30.81
C GLY A 299 22.07 7.45 -30.27
N ARG A 300 22.34 6.39 -29.50
CA ARG A 300 21.30 5.56 -28.86
C ARG A 300 21.03 5.93 -27.40
N ARG A 301 21.61 7.02 -26.91
CA ARG A 301 21.50 7.45 -25.51
C ARG A 301 20.63 8.69 -25.41
N LEU A 302 19.70 8.70 -24.47
CA LEU A 302 18.96 9.91 -24.12
C LEU A 302 19.77 10.66 -23.05
N VAL A 303 20.25 11.85 -23.39
CA VAL A 303 21.13 12.63 -22.53
C VAL A 303 20.47 13.96 -22.15
N SER A 304 20.79 14.49 -20.99
CA SER A 304 20.43 15.86 -20.62
C SER A 304 21.03 16.85 -21.61
N ALA A 305 20.22 17.72 -22.19
CA ALA A 305 20.71 18.76 -23.09
C ALA A 305 21.65 19.75 -22.37
N LYS A 306 21.50 19.87 -21.04
CA LYS A 306 22.30 20.79 -20.20
C LYS A 306 23.64 20.18 -19.78
N THR A 307 23.65 18.91 -19.33
CA THR A 307 24.87 18.29 -18.74
C THR A 307 25.53 17.26 -19.64
N GLY A 308 24.86 16.76 -20.66
CA GLY A 308 25.33 15.64 -21.49
C GLY A 308 25.27 14.28 -20.82
N GLU A 309 24.84 14.22 -19.56
CA GLU A 309 24.71 12.96 -18.83
C GLU A 309 23.51 12.13 -19.32
N GLN A 310 23.70 10.83 -19.42
CA GLN A 310 22.62 9.92 -19.83
C GLN A 310 21.56 9.83 -18.74
N LEU A 311 20.29 9.97 -19.13
CA LEU A 311 19.17 9.70 -18.22
C LEU A 311 19.22 8.25 -17.77
N SER A 312 19.32 8.06 -16.45
CA SER A 312 19.29 6.75 -15.78
C SER A 312 18.14 6.68 -14.79
N ILE A 313 17.45 5.53 -14.74
CA ILE A 313 16.32 5.26 -13.87
C ILE A 313 16.56 3.95 -13.11
N GLU A 314 16.46 3.99 -11.79
CA GLU A 314 16.51 2.81 -10.93
C GLU A 314 15.08 2.31 -10.59
N PHE A 315 14.82 1.04 -10.84
CA PHE A 315 13.67 0.33 -10.27
C PHE A 315 14.12 -0.41 -9.02
N LEU A 316 13.59 -0.03 -7.88
CA LEU A 316 13.83 -0.72 -6.63
C LEU A 316 12.77 -1.81 -6.44
N VAL A 317 13.18 -3.08 -6.35
CA VAL A 317 12.29 -4.23 -6.29
C VAL A 317 12.72 -5.22 -5.21
N THR A 318 11.79 -6.02 -4.71
CA THR A 318 12.07 -7.05 -3.70
C THR A 318 11.55 -8.43 -4.10
N THR A 319 10.58 -8.51 -5.02
CA THR A 319 10.01 -9.79 -5.47
C THR A 319 10.39 -10.11 -6.92
N ASN A 320 10.32 -11.41 -7.29
CA ASN A 320 10.51 -11.83 -8.68
C ASN A 320 9.46 -11.23 -9.62
N GLY A 321 8.21 -11.09 -9.18
CA GLY A 321 7.14 -10.48 -9.98
C GLY A 321 7.45 -9.01 -10.30
N GLN A 322 7.85 -8.22 -9.30
CA GLN A 322 8.28 -6.83 -9.51
C GLN A 322 9.49 -6.74 -10.44
N GLN A 323 10.45 -7.65 -10.28
CA GLN A 323 11.64 -7.69 -11.14
C GLN A 323 11.27 -7.97 -12.60
N ARG A 324 10.40 -8.95 -12.87
CA ARG A 324 9.92 -9.26 -14.23
C ARG A 324 9.23 -8.06 -14.86
N LEU A 325 8.32 -7.40 -14.12
CA LEU A 325 7.64 -6.18 -14.60
C LEU A 325 8.65 -5.08 -14.95
N ALA A 326 9.60 -4.79 -14.06
CA ALA A 326 10.60 -3.76 -14.27
C ALA A 326 11.52 -4.06 -15.47
N LEU A 327 11.95 -5.31 -15.64
CA LEU A 327 12.78 -5.74 -16.79
C LEU A 327 12.01 -5.64 -18.11
N THR A 328 10.73 -6.02 -18.12
CA THR A 328 9.89 -5.90 -19.33
C THR A 328 9.72 -4.44 -19.72
N PHE A 329 9.40 -3.57 -18.78
CA PHE A 329 9.29 -2.13 -19.04
C PHE A 329 10.65 -1.50 -19.44
N ALA A 330 11.74 -1.95 -18.83
CA ALA A 330 13.10 -1.52 -19.18
C ALA A 330 13.43 -1.72 -20.67
N THR A 331 12.89 -2.77 -21.30
CA THR A 331 13.07 -3.02 -22.72
C THR A 331 12.50 -1.88 -23.58
N THR A 332 11.33 -1.36 -23.21
CA THR A 332 10.74 -0.20 -23.91
C THR A 332 11.52 1.09 -23.61
N LEU A 333 11.93 1.31 -22.37
CA LEU A 333 12.69 2.50 -21.99
C LEU A 333 14.05 2.57 -22.68
N LYS A 334 14.72 1.43 -22.87
CA LYS A 334 15.97 1.35 -23.65
C LYS A 334 15.79 1.76 -25.11
N ARG A 335 14.63 1.54 -25.71
CA ARG A 335 14.32 2.01 -27.08
C ARG A 335 14.24 3.54 -27.14
N LEU A 336 13.92 4.21 -26.03
CA LEU A 336 13.97 5.67 -25.88
C LEU A 336 15.38 6.18 -25.51
N GLY A 337 16.39 5.31 -25.39
CA GLY A 337 17.76 5.66 -25.00
C GLY A 337 17.98 5.86 -23.50
N ILE A 338 17.00 5.51 -22.67
CA ILE A 338 17.06 5.62 -21.21
C ILE A 338 17.84 4.44 -20.63
N ALA A 339 18.83 4.70 -19.80
CA ALA A 339 19.52 3.67 -19.03
C ALA A 339 18.63 3.20 -17.87
N VAL A 340 18.51 1.89 -17.69
CA VAL A 340 17.66 1.33 -16.65
C VAL A 340 18.45 0.35 -15.78
N LEU A 341 18.38 0.57 -14.47
CA LEU A 341 18.92 -0.32 -13.45
C LEU A 341 17.75 -0.96 -12.68
N VAL A 342 17.65 -2.27 -12.70
CA VAL A 342 16.68 -3.02 -11.86
C VAL A 342 17.44 -3.58 -10.68
N ARG A 343 17.21 -2.99 -9.49
CA ARG A 343 17.90 -3.37 -8.26
C ARG A 343 16.99 -4.19 -7.37
N LYS A 344 17.23 -5.51 -7.32
CA LYS A 344 16.55 -6.39 -6.39
C LYS A 344 17.31 -6.43 -5.07
N ILE A 345 16.59 -6.15 -3.97
CA ILE A 345 17.13 -6.16 -2.61
C ILE A 345 16.21 -6.96 -1.68
N GLU A 346 16.73 -7.27 -0.50
CA GLU A 346 16.01 -7.91 0.61
C GLU A 346 14.85 -7.06 1.11
N ALA A 347 13.81 -7.72 1.67
CA ALA A 347 12.61 -7.04 2.13
C ALA A 347 12.89 -5.99 3.22
N SER A 348 13.75 -6.30 4.20
CA SER A 348 14.11 -5.37 5.26
C SER A 348 14.77 -4.09 4.75
N GLN A 349 15.72 -4.24 3.82
CA GLN A 349 16.38 -3.11 3.14
C GLN A 349 15.40 -2.33 2.25
N TYR A 350 14.50 -3.04 1.56
CA TYR A 350 13.47 -2.41 0.74
C TYR A 350 12.59 -1.49 1.59
N TRP A 351 12.04 -1.99 2.70
CA TRP A 351 11.20 -1.19 3.59
C TRP A 351 11.95 -0.01 4.22
N SER A 352 13.22 -0.19 4.58
CA SER A 352 14.08 0.89 5.08
C SER A 352 14.27 1.99 4.04
N ARG A 353 14.58 1.62 2.77
CA ARG A 353 14.83 2.59 1.69
C ARG A 353 13.55 3.34 1.29
N ILE A 354 12.43 2.64 1.12
CA ILE A 354 11.17 3.31 0.74
C ILE A 354 10.66 4.23 1.85
N GLY A 355 10.87 3.85 3.13
CA GLY A 355 10.51 4.70 4.27
C GLY A 355 11.26 6.03 4.32
N ARG A 356 12.48 6.08 3.77
CA ARG A 356 13.30 7.30 3.62
C ARG A 356 13.22 7.93 2.24
N PHE A 357 12.31 7.43 1.39
CA PHE A 357 12.14 7.86 0.01
C PHE A 357 13.41 7.73 -0.85
N ASP A 358 14.28 6.76 -0.51
CA ASP A 358 15.51 6.49 -1.26
C ASP A 358 15.24 5.50 -2.41
N PHE A 359 14.57 5.97 -3.44
CA PHE A 359 14.27 5.24 -4.67
C PHE A 359 13.95 6.19 -5.82
N ASP A 360 14.04 5.72 -7.04
CA ASP A 360 13.53 6.41 -8.24
C ASP A 360 12.09 5.95 -8.54
N ILE A 361 11.92 4.64 -8.76
CA ILE A 361 10.62 4.02 -9.07
C ILE A 361 10.44 2.77 -8.19
N ILE A 362 9.26 2.62 -7.62
CA ILE A 362 8.79 1.41 -6.95
C ILE A 362 7.46 0.96 -7.54
N GLN A 363 7.15 -0.32 -7.44
CA GLN A 363 5.79 -0.80 -7.60
C GLN A 363 5.06 -0.73 -6.26
N TRP A 364 3.90 -0.08 -6.24
CA TRP A 364 3.08 0.06 -5.03
C TRP A 364 1.62 -0.22 -5.31
N HIS A 365 0.91 -0.71 -4.30
CA HIS A 365 -0.53 -0.86 -4.31
C HIS A 365 -1.18 0.10 -3.32
N TYR A 366 -1.96 1.02 -3.83
CA TYR A 366 -2.82 1.89 -3.02
C TYR A 366 -4.16 1.18 -2.80
N SER A 367 -4.32 0.60 -1.60
CA SER A 367 -5.59 0.01 -1.20
C SER A 367 -6.66 1.09 -1.07
N ALA A 368 -7.90 0.75 -1.33
CA ALA A 368 -9.03 1.65 -1.15
C ALA A 368 -10.08 1.03 -0.24
N SER A 369 -10.86 1.87 0.42
CA SER A 369 -12.02 1.52 1.21
C SER A 369 -13.27 2.20 0.63
N LEU A 370 -14.45 1.76 1.05
CA LEU A 370 -15.72 2.43 0.70
C LEU A 370 -15.95 3.71 1.53
N SER A 371 -15.10 3.97 2.51
CA SER A 371 -15.11 5.20 3.33
C SER A 371 -13.71 5.79 3.33
N PRO A 372 -13.32 6.52 2.24
CA PRO A 372 -12.06 7.24 2.19
C PRO A 372 -12.06 8.36 3.23
N GLY A 373 -10.98 8.50 3.96
CA GLY A 373 -10.88 9.45 5.06
C GLY A 373 -9.47 9.98 5.28
N ASN A 374 -9.07 10.16 6.52
CA ASN A 374 -7.81 10.78 6.92
C ASN A 374 -6.55 10.08 6.39
N GLU A 375 -6.63 8.81 5.98
CA GLU A 375 -5.53 8.13 5.30
C GLU A 375 -5.16 8.79 3.97
N GLN A 376 -6.06 9.54 3.35
CA GLN A 376 -5.79 10.27 2.10
C GLN A 376 -4.77 11.39 2.34
N ILE A 377 -4.82 12.07 3.49
CA ILE A 377 -3.85 13.10 3.86
C ILE A 377 -2.44 12.50 3.93
N ASN A 378 -2.31 11.31 4.53
CA ASN A 378 -1.02 10.61 4.64
C ASN A 378 -0.47 10.16 3.27
N ARG A 379 -1.34 9.94 2.27
CA ARG A 379 -0.98 9.50 0.92
C ARG A 379 -0.69 10.64 -0.04
N TRP A 380 -1.45 11.72 0.06
CA TRP A 380 -1.48 12.78 -0.96
C TRP A 380 -1.18 14.16 -0.40
N GLY A 381 -1.33 14.36 0.92
CA GLY A 381 -1.14 15.68 1.54
C GLY A 381 0.29 16.20 1.36
N SER A 382 0.41 17.46 0.92
CA SER A 382 1.71 18.12 0.72
C SER A 382 2.55 18.17 2.00
N SER A 383 1.91 18.33 3.16
CA SER A 383 2.57 18.28 4.48
C SER A 383 3.24 16.95 4.79
N HIS A 384 2.81 15.85 4.16
CA HIS A 384 3.36 14.51 4.34
C HIS A 384 4.44 14.15 3.30
N ALA A 385 4.70 15.06 2.35
CA ALA A 385 5.65 14.77 1.28
C ALA A 385 7.06 14.45 1.79
N ASP A 386 7.51 15.06 2.90
CA ASP A 386 8.86 14.88 3.42
C ASP A 386 8.91 14.17 4.78
N ILE A 387 7.75 13.74 5.31
CA ILE A 387 7.72 12.98 6.56
C ILE A 387 8.14 11.55 6.25
N GLU A 388 9.29 11.12 6.76
CA GLU A 388 9.75 9.74 6.63
C GLU A 388 8.69 8.75 7.10
N ARG A 389 8.55 7.66 6.36
CA ARG A 389 7.55 6.61 6.58
C ARG A 389 6.09 7.06 6.39
N SER A 390 5.84 8.24 5.82
CA SER A 390 4.51 8.56 5.28
C SER A 390 4.22 7.68 4.07
N LEU A 391 2.96 7.63 3.66
CA LEU A 391 2.55 6.91 2.44
C LEU A 391 2.56 7.79 1.19
N ASN A 392 3.01 9.06 1.29
CA ASN A 392 3.18 9.94 0.16
C ASN A 392 4.46 9.57 -0.63
N TYR A 393 4.52 8.32 -1.11
CA TYR A 393 5.68 7.80 -1.84
C TYR A 393 5.98 8.59 -3.12
N ALA A 394 4.97 9.10 -3.78
CA ALA A 394 5.16 9.90 -4.98
C ALA A 394 5.80 11.27 -4.71
N GLY A 395 5.75 11.77 -3.47
CA GLY A 395 6.22 13.12 -3.14
C GLY A 395 5.28 14.22 -3.66
N VAL A 396 3.98 13.96 -3.62
CA VAL A 396 2.97 14.92 -4.08
C VAL A 396 3.01 16.19 -3.23
N ARG A 397 3.10 17.34 -3.92
CA ARG A 397 3.07 18.68 -3.34
C ARG A 397 2.21 19.57 -4.21
N ASN A 398 0.99 19.16 -4.44
CA ASN A 398 0.02 19.90 -5.23
C ASN A 398 -0.92 20.67 -4.27
N PRO A 399 -1.15 21.99 -4.46
CA PRO A 399 -2.07 22.75 -3.62
C PRO A 399 -3.55 22.36 -3.81
N ALA A 400 -3.89 21.71 -4.94
CA ALA A 400 -5.21 21.13 -5.17
C ALA A 400 -5.28 19.73 -4.55
#